data_595ca4aaf4a110031d6b60722677e143
#
_entry.id   595ca4aaf4a110031d6b60722677e143
#
_cell.length_a   1.000
_cell.length_b   1.000
_cell.length_c   1.000
_cell.angle_alpha   90.00
_cell.angle_beta   90.00
_cell.angle_gamma   90.00
#
_symmetry.space_group_name_H-M   'P 1'
#
loop_
_entity.id
_entity.type
_entity.pdbx_description
1 polymer ?
#
loop_
_entity_poly.entity_id
_entity_poly.type
_entity_poly.pdbx_seq_one_letter_code
_entity_poly.pdbx_strand_id
1 'polypeptide(L)'
;MNRRPWLLVAALSIAPSQASAQLVQVPSLPGPVGGVVRDLGASLPRDSLVQQIDGIARGLARERLQRLEAIARLHPDAIELDRDGNPVRAREIVVEDPDGALLTRASAAGFALLEHVTIEGLEIGYARFRVPAGASVRAALKRMRAIAGGRDVSADPLHFASGHVGAGAAGSVAPQPAAPGPLAIGIIDGGVDPRAVPGPLVQQAFAAGGPNPNAHATAIASLIQGAPSIRGAAPQARLVVADVYGRDPAGGSATAVARAIGWMVRQRVPVVAVSLVGPANPLLARVVAAARARGTVIVAAVGNDGPAAPPAYPASYPEALAVTGVDGRNRALIEAGRARHLDYAAPGADMLAAGLAGRPMAVRGTSFAVPFAAARLARFYTAPDSAALAGGLRMLDREAQDLGRRGADPAYGRGLVCSDCRTPNK
;
A
#
# COMPACT_ATOMS: atom_id res chain seq x y z
N MET A 1 -6.52 -49.68 61.95
CA MET A 1 -6.60 -48.22 61.86
C MET A 1 -5.48 -47.75 60.97
N ASN A 2 -5.69 -47.61 59.65
CA ASN A 2 -4.67 -47.14 58.69
C ASN A 2 -5.25 -45.99 57.92
N ARG A 3 -4.74 -44.78 58.18
CA ARG A 3 -5.07 -43.58 57.43
C ARG A 3 -4.09 -43.51 56.26
N ARG A 4 -4.60 -43.54 55.03
CA ARG A 4 -3.83 -43.19 53.77
C ARG A 4 -3.94 -41.71 53.52
N PRO A 5 -2.83 -41.00 53.20
CA PRO A 5 -2.89 -39.60 52.74
C PRO A 5 -3.22 -39.55 51.26
N TRP A 6 -4.16 -38.66 50.89
CA TRP A 6 -4.50 -38.32 49.51
C TRP A 6 -3.44 -37.34 48.99
N LEU A 7 -2.72 -37.72 47.95
CA LEU A 7 -1.89 -36.83 47.16
C LEU A 7 -2.78 -36.10 46.16
N LEU A 8 -2.95 -34.80 46.38
CA LEU A 8 -3.49 -33.86 45.39
C LEU A 8 -2.45 -33.62 44.30
N VAL A 9 -2.66 -34.18 43.11
CA VAL A 9 -1.91 -33.83 41.89
C VAL A 9 -2.53 -32.55 41.33
N ALA A 10 -1.85 -31.42 41.53
CA ALA A 10 -2.19 -30.18 40.85
C ALA A 10 -1.76 -30.29 39.37
N ALA A 11 -2.72 -30.49 38.50
CA ALA A 11 -2.52 -30.40 37.05
C ALA A 11 -2.28 -28.92 36.66
N LEU A 12 -1.02 -28.58 36.41
CA LEU A 12 -0.64 -27.30 35.83
C LEU A 12 -1.06 -27.33 34.35
N SER A 13 -2.20 -26.74 34.04
CA SER A 13 -2.63 -26.48 32.67
C SER A 13 -1.77 -25.35 32.07
N ILE A 14 -0.75 -25.73 31.32
CA ILE A 14 -0.01 -24.80 30.47
C ILE A 14 -0.94 -24.47 29.30
N ALA A 15 -1.65 -23.34 29.38
CA ALA A 15 -2.33 -22.78 28.24
C ALA A 15 -1.26 -22.37 27.21
N PRO A 16 -1.40 -22.78 25.92
CA PRO A 16 -0.50 -22.27 24.90
C PRO A 16 -0.73 -20.77 24.79
N SER A 17 0.32 -19.99 25.10
CA SER A 17 0.37 -18.58 24.77
C SER A 17 0.22 -18.47 23.26
N GLN A 18 -0.97 -18.03 22.81
CA GLN A 18 -1.15 -17.59 21.43
C GLN A 18 -0.26 -16.38 21.24
N ALA A 19 0.93 -16.60 20.72
CA ALA A 19 1.72 -15.56 20.11
C ALA A 19 0.88 -15.04 18.95
N SER A 20 0.12 -13.97 19.18
CA SER A 20 -0.50 -13.19 18.14
C SER A 20 0.64 -12.77 17.23
N ALA A 21 0.72 -13.36 16.03
CA ALA A 21 1.54 -12.83 14.96
C ALA A 21 0.94 -11.43 14.63
N GLN A 22 1.38 -10.45 15.41
CA GLN A 22 1.16 -9.06 15.05
C GLN A 22 1.83 -8.90 13.70
N LEU A 23 1.05 -8.53 12.68
CA LEU A 23 1.58 -7.80 11.54
C LEU A 23 2.76 -6.98 12.07
N VAL A 24 3.89 -7.01 11.36
CA VAL A 24 4.99 -6.10 11.62
C VAL A 24 4.39 -4.70 11.61
N GLN A 25 3.87 -4.28 12.75
CA GLN A 25 3.71 -2.88 13.02
C GLN A 25 5.14 -2.39 13.02
N VAL A 26 5.53 -1.83 11.87
CA VAL A 26 6.76 -1.04 11.81
C VAL A 26 6.70 -0.16 13.03
N PRO A 27 7.69 -0.23 13.94
CA PRO A 27 7.64 0.54 15.17
C PRO A 27 7.30 1.97 14.77
N SER A 28 6.13 2.46 15.22
CA SER A 28 5.79 3.85 15.07
C SER A 28 6.79 4.61 15.93
N LEU A 29 7.82 5.16 15.29
CA LEU A 29 8.71 6.08 15.97
C LEU A 29 7.84 7.23 16.46
N PRO A 30 7.90 7.60 17.75
CA PRO A 30 7.18 8.73 18.28
C PRO A 30 7.70 9.97 17.53
N GLY A 31 6.92 10.47 16.58
CA GLY A 31 7.33 11.57 15.73
C GLY A 31 6.98 12.92 16.29
N PRO A 32 7.96 13.78 16.57
CA PRO A 32 7.72 15.19 16.79
C PRO A 32 7.86 16.04 15.51
N VAL A 33 7.89 15.45 14.31
CA VAL A 33 8.11 16.24 13.08
C VAL A 33 6.93 17.18 12.77
N GLY A 34 5.71 16.80 13.14
CA GLY A 34 4.52 17.66 12.97
C GLY A 34 4.49 18.90 13.87
N GLY A 35 5.21 18.89 15.01
CA GLY A 35 5.29 20.03 15.94
C GLY A 35 6.33 21.08 15.53
N VAL A 36 7.47 20.64 15.03
CA VAL A 36 8.62 21.50 14.72
C VAL A 36 8.35 22.47 13.55
N VAL A 37 7.55 22.06 12.56
CA VAL A 37 7.23 22.92 11.40
C VAL A 37 6.18 23.98 11.73
N ARG A 38 5.39 23.77 12.79
CA ARG A 38 4.36 24.73 13.19
C ARG A 38 4.93 26.07 13.67
N ASP A 39 6.11 26.04 14.28
CA ASP A 39 6.76 27.21 14.89
C ASP A 39 7.82 27.91 14.01
N LEU A 40 8.27 27.25 12.93
CA LEU A 40 9.41 27.71 12.12
C LEU A 40 9.05 28.70 10.99
N GLY A 41 7.75 28.82 10.63
CA GLY A 41 7.32 29.61 9.47
C GLY A 41 7.37 31.13 9.64
N ALA A 42 7.60 31.65 10.85
CA ALA A 42 7.41 33.08 11.15
C ALA A 42 8.69 33.90 11.33
N SER A 43 9.88 33.30 11.47
CA SER A 43 11.03 34.06 11.99
C SER A 43 12.43 33.71 11.42
N LEU A 44 12.59 32.87 10.41
CA LEU A 44 13.91 32.41 9.96
C LEU A 44 14.30 32.96 8.57
N PRO A 45 15.60 33.32 8.36
CA PRO A 45 16.14 33.61 7.04
C PRO A 45 15.94 32.42 6.07
N ARG A 46 15.70 32.73 4.78
CA ARG A 46 15.45 31.69 3.74
C ARG A 46 16.48 30.57 3.69
N ASP A 47 17.75 30.89 3.89
CA ASP A 47 18.84 29.90 3.83
C ASP A 47 18.80 28.91 5.00
N SER A 48 18.41 29.35 6.20
CA SER A 48 18.24 28.47 7.35
C SER A 48 17.02 27.56 7.20
N LEU A 49 15.96 28.02 6.55
CA LEU A 49 14.78 27.22 6.25
C LEU A 49 15.08 26.09 5.24
N VAL A 50 15.85 26.41 4.18
CA VAL A 50 16.31 25.42 3.20
C VAL A 50 17.17 24.35 3.86
N GLN A 51 18.15 24.75 4.70
CA GLN A 51 19.00 23.80 5.43
C GLN A 51 18.22 22.90 6.38
N GLN A 52 17.18 23.41 7.03
CA GLN A 52 16.32 22.61 7.90
C GLN A 52 15.47 21.61 7.11
N ILE A 53 14.88 22.04 5.98
CA ILE A 53 14.11 21.13 5.10
C ILE A 53 15.01 20.01 4.56
N ASP A 54 16.24 20.34 4.13
CA ASP A 54 17.23 19.35 3.69
C ASP A 54 17.67 18.42 4.83
N GLY A 55 17.77 18.94 6.05
CA GLY A 55 18.04 18.15 7.26
C GLY A 55 16.94 17.13 7.54
N ILE A 56 15.67 17.55 7.48
CA ILE A 56 14.50 16.70 7.65
C ILE A 56 14.45 15.63 6.54
N ALA A 57 14.61 16.01 5.28
CA ALA A 57 14.60 15.10 4.16
C ALA A 57 15.66 13.98 4.27
N ARG A 58 16.88 14.36 4.67
CA ARG A 58 17.97 13.40 4.94
C ARG A 58 17.70 12.53 6.16
N GLY A 59 17.03 13.06 7.19
CA GLY A 59 16.57 12.31 8.36
C GLY A 59 15.60 11.21 7.96
N LEU A 60 14.54 11.55 7.24
CA LEU A 60 13.52 10.61 6.77
C LEU A 60 14.12 9.50 5.88
N ALA A 61 15.05 9.84 4.99
CA ALA A 61 15.72 8.86 4.15
C ALA A 61 16.56 7.86 4.96
N ARG A 62 17.25 8.32 6.03
CA ARG A 62 17.98 7.42 6.95
C ARG A 62 17.06 6.54 7.75
N GLU A 63 15.98 7.10 8.29
CA GLU A 63 14.97 6.34 9.04
C GLU A 63 14.34 5.25 8.17
N ARG A 64 14.08 5.54 6.88
CA ARG A 64 13.64 4.54 5.92
C ARG A 64 14.60 3.35 5.87
N LEU A 65 15.90 3.61 5.64
CA LEU A 65 16.89 2.52 5.54
C LEU A 65 16.96 1.69 6.83
N GLN A 66 17.02 2.35 7.99
CA GLN A 66 17.04 1.67 9.29
C GLN A 66 15.80 0.79 9.50
N ARG A 67 14.62 1.27 9.11
CA ARG A 67 13.37 0.51 9.17
C ARG A 67 13.40 -0.72 8.27
N LEU A 68 13.86 -0.59 7.03
CA LEU A 68 13.95 -1.70 6.08
C LEU A 68 14.95 -2.75 6.53
N GLU A 69 16.11 -2.34 7.07
CA GLU A 69 17.09 -3.24 7.66
C GLU A 69 16.54 -3.96 8.91
N ALA A 70 15.78 -3.25 9.75
CA ALA A 70 15.16 -3.84 10.93
C ALA A 70 14.14 -4.93 10.56
N ILE A 71 13.31 -4.70 9.54
CA ILE A 71 12.36 -5.69 9.04
C ILE A 71 13.09 -6.95 8.53
N ALA A 72 14.15 -6.78 7.74
CA ALA A 72 14.94 -7.92 7.24
C ALA A 72 15.61 -8.69 8.38
N ARG A 73 16.12 -8.02 9.41
CA ARG A 73 16.70 -8.67 10.60
C ARG A 73 15.68 -9.44 11.44
N LEU A 74 14.43 -8.96 11.50
CA LEU A 74 13.36 -9.65 12.24
C LEU A 74 12.90 -10.94 11.55
N HIS A 75 13.01 -11.02 10.23
CA HIS A 75 12.53 -12.16 9.44
C HIS A 75 13.57 -12.63 8.42
N PRO A 76 14.78 -13.05 8.84
CA PRO A 76 15.90 -13.35 7.94
C PRO A 76 15.64 -14.53 7.01
N ASP A 77 14.74 -15.45 7.38
CA ASP A 77 14.36 -16.59 6.56
C ASP A 77 13.34 -16.25 5.47
N ALA A 78 12.62 -15.12 5.63
CA ALA A 78 11.57 -14.67 4.72
C ALA A 78 11.96 -13.44 3.89
N ILE A 79 12.84 -12.59 4.41
CA ILE A 79 13.20 -11.29 3.84
C ILE A 79 14.71 -11.13 3.79
N GLU A 80 15.24 -10.72 2.64
CA GLU A 80 16.62 -10.25 2.48
C GLU A 80 16.64 -8.88 1.81
N LEU A 81 17.76 -8.18 1.87
CA LEU A 81 17.94 -6.91 1.17
C LEU A 81 18.64 -7.16 -0.18
N ASP A 82 18.13 -6.52 -1.23
CA ASP A 82 18.81 -6.48 -2.52
C ASP A 82 20.04 -5.55 -2.48
N ARG A 83 20.73 -5.41 -3.62
CA ARG A 83 21.93 -4.54 -3.73
C ARG A 83 21.64 -3.05 -3.47
N ASP A 84 20.38 -2.63 -3.63
CA ASP A 84 19.95 -1.24 -3.49
C ASP A 84 19.30 -1.00 -2.10
N GLY A 85 19.36 -2.02 -1.20
CA GLY A 85 18.84 -1.98 0.16
C GLY A 85 17.30 -2.13 0.23
N ASN A 86 16.66 -2.64 -0.83
CA ASN A 86 15.23 -2.88 -0.80
C ASN A 86 14.93 -4.30 -0.28
N PRO A 87 13.91 -4.47 0.58
CA PRO A 87 13.47 -5.76 1.03
C PRO A 87 12.86 -6.58 -0.13
N VAL A 88 13.30 -7.81 -0.24
CA VAL A 88 12.80 -8.78 -1.22
C VAL A 88 12.49 -10.09 -0.53
N ARG A 89 11.66 -10.94 -1.11
CA ARG A 89 11.48 -12.32 -0.63
C ARG A 89 12.81 -13.05 -0.64
N ALA A 90 13.18 -13.59 0.52
CA ALA A 90 14.48 -14.23 0.70
C ALA A 90 14.60 -15.47 -0.19
N ARG A 91 15.73 -15.58 -0.91
CA ARG A 91 16.08 -16.72 -1.74
C ARG A 91 15.07 -17.04 -2.84
N GLU A 92 14.36 -16.01 -3.35
CA GLU A 92 13.38 -16.18 -4.42
C GLU A 92 13.65 -15.20 -5.56
N ILE A 93 13.38 -15.65 -6.78
CA ILE A 93 13.44 -14.84 -7.99
C ILE A 93 12.23 -15.11 -8.87
N VAL A 94 11.88 -14.14 -9.70
CA VAL A 94 10.74 -14.17 -10.61
C VAL A 94 11.23 -14.09 -12.05
N VAL A 95 10.62 -14.88 -12.93
CA VAL A 95 10.86 -14.87 -14.37
C VAL A 95 9.52 -14.68 -15.08
N GLU A 96 9.44 -13.72 -15.99
CA GLU A 96 8.22 -13.46 -16.76
C GLU A 96 8.10 -14.40 -17.96
N ASP A 97 6.86 -14.79 -18.27
CA ASP A 97 6.45 -15.65 -19.39
C ASP A 97 7.40 -16.84 -19.66
N PRO A 98 7.71 -17.69 -18.65
CA PRO A 98 8.57 -18.83 -18.87
C PRO A 98 7.89 -19.89 -19.73
N ASP A 99 8.61 -20.41 -20.73
CA ASP A 99 8.19 -21.60 -21.46
C ASP A 99 8.71 -22.90 -20.81
N GLY A 100 8.22 -24.05 -21.28
CA GLY A 100 8.62 -25.35 -20.75
C GLY A 100 10.12 -25.61 -20.90
N ALA A 101 10.75 -25.11 -21.97
CA ALA A 101 12.18 -25.25 -22.19
C ALA A 101 13.00 -24.46 -21.16
N LEU A 102 12.54 -23.26 -20.78
CA LEU A 102 13.16 -22.50 -19.71
C LEU A 102 12.97 -23.16 -18.34
N LEU A 103 11.76 -23.66 -18.03
CA LEU A 103 11.52 -24.40 -16.78
C LEU A 103 12.49 -25.59 -16.64
N THR A 104 12.71 -26.34 -17.71
CA THR A 104 13.67 -27.47 -17.75
C THR A 104 15.11 -26.99 -17.52
N ARG A 105 15.55 -25.93 -18.21
CA ARG A 105 16.91 -25.37 -18.03
C ARG A 105 17.11 -24.82 -16.63
N ALA A 106 16.10 -24.17 -16.06
CA ALA A 106 16.13 -23.62 -14.68
C ALA A 106 16.30 -24.77 -13.67
N SER A 107 15.52 -25.85 -13.81
CA SER A 107 15.62 -27.02 -12.95
C SER A 107 17.01 -27.68 -13.06
N ALA A 108 17.53 -27.88 -14.27
CA ALA A 108 18.90 -28.42 -14.52
C ALA A 108 19.99 -27.51 -13.93
N ALA A 109 19.72 -26.19 -13.80
CA ALA A 109 20.58 -25.22 -13.15
C ALA A 109 20.40 -25.17 -11.62
N GLY A 110 19.58 -26.03 -11.01
CA GLY A 110 19.37 -26.16 -9.57
C GLY A 110 18.35 -25.17 -9.00
N PHE A 111 17.57 -24.47 -9.82
CA PHE A 111 16.46 -23.66 -9.37
C PHE A 111 15.22 -24.53 -9.12
N ALA A 112 14.63 -24.43 -7.94
CA ALA A 112 13.39 -25.15 -7.63
C ALA A 112 12.18 -24.27 -7.98
N LEU A 113 11.29 -24.76 -8.84
CA LEU A 113 10.05 -24.09 -9.18
C LEU A 113 9.14 -24.05 -7.94
N LEU A 114 8.72 -22.87 -7.52
CA LEU A 114 7.77 -22.63 -6.41
C LEU A 114 6.35 -22.48 -6.93
N GLU A 115 6.18 -21.68 -7.99
CA GLU A 115 4.90 -21.51 -8.66
C GLU A 115 5.10 -21.10 -10.13
N HIS A 116 4.14 -21.47 -10.96
CA HIS A 116 4.02 -21.03 -12.35
C HIS A 116 2.57 -20.61 -12.55
N VAL A 117 2.34 -19.33 -12.79
CA VAL A 117 1.02 -18.69 -12.74
C VAL A 117 0.83 -17.82 -13.99
N THR A 118 -0.37 -17.88 -14.56
CA THR A 118 -0.89 -16.85 -15.45
C THR A 118 -1.82 -15.95 -14.63
N ILE A 119 -1.54 -14.66 -14.60
CA ILE A 119 -2.34 -13.68 -13.88
C ILE A 119 -3.68 -13.54 -14.61
N GLU A 120 -4.73 -14.05 -14.00
CA GLU A 120 -6.06 -14.06 -14.57
C GLU A 120 -6.57 -12.65 -14.90
N GLY A 121 -7.22 -12.49 -16.05
CA GLY A 121 -7.72 -11.20 -16.52
C GLY A 121 -6.68 -10.30 -17.19
N LEU A 122 -5.39 -10.67 -17.15
CA LEU A 122 -4.30 -9.94 -17.78
C LEU A 122 -3.51 -10.78 -18.77
N GLU A 123 -3.59 -12.10 -18.67
CA GLU A 123 -2.88 -13.08 -19.51
C GLU A 123 -1.34 -12.87 -19.48
N ILE A 124 -0.82 -12.46 -18.31
CA ILE A 124 0.62 -12.29 -18.06
C ILE A 124 1.09 -13.47 -17.23
N GLY A 125 2.05 -14.22 -17.78
CA GLY A 125 2.67 -15.35 -17.10
C GLY A 125 3.85 -14.95 -16.24
N TYR A 126 4.07 -15.65 -15.13
CA TYR A 126 5.34 -15.65 -14.43
C TYR A 126 5.60 -16.97 -13.73
N ALA A 127 6.88 -17.26 -13.45
CA ALA A 127 7.27 -18.32 -12.53
C ALA A 127 8.14 -17.74 -11.41
N ARG A 128 7.92 -18.25 -10.19
CA ARG A 128 8.75 -17.95 -9.03
C ARG A 128 9.60 -19.15 -8.70
N PHE A 129 10.89 -18.92 -8.50
CA PHE A 129 11.87 -19.96 -8.24
C PHE A 129 12.57 -19.70 -6.91
N ARG A 130 12.83 -20.77 -6.17
CA ARG A 130 13.81 -20.77 -5.09
C ARG A 130 15.21 -20.87 -5.68
N VAL A 131 16.11 -20.04 -5.21
CA VAL A 131 17.51 -20.05 -5.66
C VAL A 131 18.23 -21.30 -5.16
N PRO A 132 19.25 -21.80 -5.87
CA PRO A 132 20.05 -22.94 -5.44
C PRO A 132 20.64 -22.73 -4.04
N ALA A 133 20.81 -23.84 -3.30
CA ALA A 133 21.41 -23.80 -1.96
C ALA A 133 22.80 -23.14 -2.01
N GLY A 134 23.10 -22.27 -1.04
CA GLY A 134 24.35 -21.53 -0.96
C GLY A 134 24.51 -20.37 -1.94
N ALA A 135 23.60 -20.18 -2.92
CA ALA A 135 23.64 -19.04 -3.83
C ALA A 135 22.93 -17.80 -3.22
N SER A 136 23.53 -16.62 -3.40
CA SER A 136 22.83 -15.35 -3.13
C SER A 136 21.82 -15.04 -4.23
N VAL A 137 20.77 -14.26 -3.93
CA VAL A 137 19.79 -13.80 -4.95
C VAL A 137 20.50 -13.06 -6.08
N ARG A 138 21.53 -12.25 -5.80
CA ARG A 138 22.32 -11.56 -6.82
C ARG A 138 22.99 -12.52 -7.81
N ALA A 139 23.64 -13.58 -7.30
CA ALA A 139 24.27 -14.60 -8.15
C ALA A 139 23.23 -15.38 -8.95
N ALA A 140 22.10 -15.71 -8.31
CA ALA A 140 20.99 -16.40 -8.93
C ALA A 140 20.34 -15.57 -10.05
N LEU A 141 20.12 -14.27 -9.87
CA LEU A 141 19.62 -13.37 -10.90
C LEU A 141 20.55 -13.34 -12.12
N LYS A 142 21.88 -13.24 -11.92
CA LYS A 142 22.86 -13.28 -13.01
C LYS A 142 22.79 -14.61 -13.78
N ARG A 143 22.73 -15.74 -13.05
CA ARG A 143 22.67 -17.07 -13.63
C ARG A 143 21.36 -17.32 -14.37
N MET A 144 20.22 -16.90 -13.78
CA MET A 144 18.91 -17.06 -14.43
C MET A 144 18.81 -16.23 -15.69
N ARG A 145 19.31 -14.98 -15.71
CA ARG A 145 19.33 -14.14 -16.91
C ARG A 145 20.11 -14.76 -18.06
N ALA A 146 21.19 -15.50 -17.78
CA ALA A 146 21.96 -16.18 -18.80
C ALA A 146 21.18 -17.31 -19.49
N ILE A 147 20.19 -17.91 -18.81
CA ILE A 147 19.38 -19.01 -19.35
C ILE A 147 17.95 -18.60 -19.72
N ALA A 148 17.54 -17.37 -19.39
CA ALA A 148 16.17 -16.90 -19.56
C ALA A 148 15.80 -16.52 -21.00
N GLY A 149 16.79 -16.46 -21.92
CA GLY A 149 16.51 -16.18 -23.34
C GLY A 149 15.90 -14.79 -23.58
N GLY A 150 16.38 -13.75 -22.86
CA GLY A 150 15.90 -12.37 -23.00
C GLY A 150 14.65 -12.03 -22.20
N ARG A 151 14.08 -12.97 -21.45
CA ARG A 151 12.94 -12.71 -20.56
C ARG A 151 13.36 -11.91 -19.34
N ASP A 152 12.44 -11.10 -18.81
CA ASP A 152 12.67 -10.35 -17.59
C ASP A 152 12.84 -11.27 -16.38
N VAL A 153 13.92 -11.02 -15.62
CA VAL A 153 14.27 -11.74 -14.40
C VAL A 153 14.51 -10.73 -13.28
N SER A 154 13.76 -10.83 -12.21
CA SER A 154 13.83 -9.91 -11.06
C SER A 154 13.83 -10.67 -9.73
N ALA A 155 14.22 -9.99 -8.65
CA ALA A 155 13.79 -10.36 -7.31
C ALA A 155 12.28 -10.09 -7.16
N ASP A 156 11.68 -10.57 -6.06
CA ASP A 156 10.29 -10.27 -5.69
C ASP A 156 10.26 -9.24 -4.55
N PRO A 157 10.31 -7.93 -4.87
CA PRO A 157 10.41 -6.89 -3.86
C PRO A 157 9.11 -6.72 -3.09
N LEU A 158 9.26 -6.27 -1.83
CA LEU A 158 8.14 -6.03 -0.93
C LEU A 158 7.68 -4.57 -1.02
N HIS A 159 6.36 -4.39 -0.96
CA HIS A 159 5.69 -3.10 -0.89
C HIS A 159 5.05 -2.97 0.50
N PHE A 160 5.23 -1.83 1.14
CA PHE A 160 4.76 -1.59 2.50
C PHE A 160 3.68 -0.52 2.53
N ALA A 161 2.76 -0.65 3.49
CA ALA A 161 1.81 0.41 3.79
C ALA A 161 2.53 1.71 4.12
N SER A 162 2.10 2.82 3.55
CA SER A 162 2.69 4.13 3.78
C SER A 162 1.73 5.01 4.58
N GLY A 163 2.02 5.29 5.84
CA GLY A 163 1.21 6.15 6.71
C GLY A 163 1.33 5.79 8.19
N HIS A 164 0.95 6.73 9.04
CA HIS A 164 0.93 6.57 10.48
C HIS A 164 -0.50 6.58 10.99
N VAL A 165 -0.76 5.74 11.97
CA VAL A 165 -2.02 5.66 12.70
C VAL A 165 -1.76 5.97 14.17
N GLY A 166 -2.54 6.86 14.77
CA GLY A 166 -2.40 7.28 16.16
C GLY A 166 -3.73 7.24 16.91
N ALA A 167 -3.70 7.45 18.23
CA ALA A 167 -4.92 7.61 19.02
C ALA A 167 -5.69 8.84 18.55
N GLY A 168 -7.00 8.71 18.33
CA GLY A 168 -7.90 9.81 17.97
C GLY A 168 -9.12 9.87 18.86
N ALA A 169 -9.62 11.10 19.14
CA ALA A 169 -10.88 11.30 19.83
C ALA A 169 -11.96 11.73 18.83
N ALA A 170 -13.07 11.00 18.77
CA ALA A 170 -14.17 11.28 17.85
C ALA A 170 -15.26 12.16 18.45
N GLY A 171 -15.73 13.14 17.64
CA GLY A 171 -17.07 13.68 17.78
C GLY A 171 -18.05 12.83 16.95
N SER A 172 -19.34 12.83 17.30
CA SER A 172 -20.36 12.13 16.52
C SER A 172 -20.58 12.81 15.17
N VAL A 173 -20.43 12.07 14.08
CA VAL A 173 -20.86 12.47 12.74
C VAL A 173 -22.11 11.65 12.41
N ALA A 174 -23.18 12.30 11.99
CA ALA A 174 -24.39 11.60 11.58
C ALA A 174 -24.08 10.70 10.36
N PRO A 175 -24.48 9.41 10.41
CA PRO A 175 -24.30 8.50 9.27
C PRO A 175 -25.10 9.03 8.07
N GLN A 176 -24.47 9.11 6.92
CA GLN A 176 -25.21 9.31 5.67
C GLN A 176 -25.76 7.95 5.21
N PRO A 177 -27.09 7.84 4.96
CA PRO A 177 -27.62 6.62 4.41
C PRO A 177 -27.02 6.35 3.02
N ALA A 178 -26.40 5.19 2.87
CA ALA A 178 -25.87 4.74 1.59
C ALA A 178 -27.00 4.11 0.77
N ALA A 179 -27.35 4.70 -0.37
CA ALA A 179 -28.09 4.01 -1.40
C ALA A 179 -27.14 3.02 -2.11
N PRO A 180 -27.51 1.74 -2.29
CA PRO A 180 -26.68 0.80 -3.03
C PRO A 180 -26.59 1.28 -4.49
N GLY A 181 -25.38 1.63 -4.95
CA GLY A 181 -25.09 2.03 -6.32
C GLY A 181 -24.19 1.03 -7.03
N PRO A 182 -24.09 1.07 -8.36
CA PRO A 182 -23.19 0.19 -9.13
C PRO A 182 -21.70 0.50 -8.92
N LEU A 183 -21.35 1.47 -8.07
CA LEU A 183 -20.00 1.94 -7.85
C LEU A 183 -19.15 0.89 -7.11
N ALA A 184 -18.09 0.42 -7.76
CA ALA A 184 -17.10 -0.47 -7.16
C ALA A 184 -15.75 0.23 -7.04
N ILE A 185 -15.12 0.13 -5.86
CA ILE A 185 -13.77 0.66 -5.60
C ILE A 185 -12.92 -0.48 -5.05
N GLY A 186 -11.76 -0.70 -5.67
CA GLY A 186 -10.78 -1.67 -5.22
C GLY A 186 -9.85 -1.10 -4.15
N ILE A 187 -9.39 -1.96 -3.25
CA ILE A 187 -8.34 -1.66 -2.29
C ILE A 187 -7.31 -2.79 -2.36
N ILE A 188 -6.05 -2.46 -2.59
CA ILE A 188 -4.93 -3.39 -2.46
C ILE A 188 -4.11 -2.96 -1.25
N ASP A 189 -4.22 -3.73 -0.16
CA ASP A 189 -3.60 -3.44 1.15
C ASP A 189 -3.61 -4.73 2.00
N GLY A 190 -3.86 -4.66 3.29
CA GLY A 190 -4.23 -5.80 4.14
C GLY A 190 -5.73 -6.07 4.14
N GLY A 191 -6.17 -7.00 4.99
CA GLY A 191 -7.59 -7.25 5.20
C GLY A 191 -8.27 -6.08 5.91
N VAL A 192 -9.55 -5.88 5.62
CA VAL A 192 -10.43 -4.89 6.26
C VAL A 192 -11.29 -5.56 7.32
N ASP A 193 -11.45 -4.94 8.47
CA ASP A 193 -12.40 -5.39 9.50
C ASP A 193 -13.85 -5.06 9.05
N PRO A 194 -14.69 -6.05 8.74
CA PRO A 194 -16.05 -5.81 8.26
C PRO A 194 -16.95 -5.12 9.29
N ARG A 195 -16.57 -5.14 10.59
CA ARG A 195 -17.31 -4.43 11.64
C ARG A 195 -17.08 -2.93 11.64
N ALA A 196 -16.04 -2.47 10.92
CA ALA A 196 -15.65 -1.05 10.86
C ALA A 196 -16.28 -0.29 9.71
N VAL A 197 -16.85 -0.97 8.71
CA VAL A 197 -17.41 -0.38 7.50
C VAL A 197 -18.86 -0.85 7.27
N PRO A 198 -19.78 0.06 6.90
CA PRO A 198 -21.22 -0.26 6.85
C PRO A 198 -21.67 -0.88 5.53
N GLY A 199 -20.89 -0.77 4.47
CA GLY A 199 -21.31 -1.10 3.11
C GLY A 199 -20.87 -2.49 2.64
N PRO A 200 -21.25 -2.86 1.41
CA PRO A 200 -20.88 -4.15 0.82
C PRO A 200 -19.36 -4.28 0.70
N LEU A 201 -18.83 -5.43 1.13
CA LEU A 201 -17.41 -5.74 1.16
C LEU A 201 -17.16 -7.17 0.64
N VAL A 202 -16.27 -7.29 -0.34
CA VAL A 202 -15.73 -8.56 -0.83
C VAL A 202 -14.24 -8.58 -0.60
N GLN A 203 -13.70 -9.62 0.01
CA GLN A 203 -12.26 -9.72 0.30
C GLN A 203 -11.66 -11.02 -0.22
N GLN A 204 -10.43 -10.95 -0.75
CA GLN A 204 -9.64 -12.11 -1.15
C GLN A 204 -8.19 -11.94 -0.69
N ALA A 205 -7.59 -13.05 -0.20
CA ALA A 205 -6.17 -13.08 0.17
C ALA A 205 -5.28 -13.43 -1.01
N PHE A 206 -4.12 -12.76 -1.09
CA PHE A 206 -3.04 -13.00 -2.05
C PHE A 206 -1.72 -13.36 -1.36
N ALA A 207 -1.74 -13.43 -0.04
CA ALA A 207 -0.65 -13.91 0.81
C ALA A 207 -1.18 -14.93 1.83
N ALA A 208 -0.29 -15.72 2.39
CA ALA A 208 -0.66 -16.78 3.34
C ALA A 208 -1.33 -16.22 4.61
N GLY A 209 -2.33 -16.95 5.13
CA GLY A 209 -3.02 -16.61 6.37
C GLY A 209 -3.94 -15.39 6.31
N GLY A 210 -4.34 -14.96 5.09
CA GLY A 210 -5.32 -13.90 4.90
C GLY A 210 -6.73 -14.43 4.51
N PRO A 211 -7.74 -13.55 4.39
CA PRO A 211 -7.70 -12.13 4.76
C PRO A 211 -7.47 -11.93 6.26
N ASN A 212 -6.53 -11.06 6.59
CA ASN A 212 -6.18 -10.75 7.97
C ASN A 212 -6.39 -9.24 8.22
N PRO A 213 -7.45 -8.84 8.95
CA PRO A 213 -7.77 -7.43 9.17
C PRO A 213 -6.63 -6.67 9.85
N ASN A 214 -6.29 -5.52 9.30
CA ASN A 214 -5.35 -4.58 9.92
C ASN A 214 -5.92 -3.16 10.00
N ALA A 215 -5.33 -2.33 10.86
CA ALA A 215 -5.79 -0.98 11.11
C ALA A 215 -5.64 -0.07 9.88
N HIS A 216 -4.58 -0.24 9.08
CA HIS A 216 -4.30 0.61 7.92
C HIS A 216 -5.32 0.39 6.80
N ALA A 217 -5.53 -0.86 6.38
CA ALA A 217 -6.54 -1.21 5.36
C ALA A 217 -7.96 -0.83 5.80
N THR A 218 -8.28 -1.06 7.09
CA THR A 218 -9.58 -0.70 7.67
C THR A 218 -9.79 0.81 7.67
N ALA A 219 -8.76 1.60 7.98
CA ALA A 219 -8.81 3.05 7.90
C ALA A 219 -9.08 3.52 6.46
N ILE A 220 -8.37 2.98 5.47
CA ILE A 220 -8.58 3.30 4.06
C ILE A 220 -10.01 2.98 3.63
N ALA A 221 -10.52 1.81 3.98
CA ALA A 221 -11.90 1.42 3.68
C ALA A 221 -12.92 2.37 4.30
N SER A 222 -12.70 2.81 5.56
CA SER A 222 -13.56 3.75 6.25
C SER A 222 -13.56 5.16 5.62
N LEU A 223 -12.45 5.60 5.04
CA LEU A 223 -12.39 6.88 4.32
C LEU A 223 -13.18 6.83 3.00
N ILE A 224 -13.38 5.64 2.43
CA ILE A 224 -14.25 5.46 1.27
C ILE A 224 -15.71 5.32 1.67
N GLN A 225 -16.07 4.32 2.47
CA GLN A 225 -17.48 4.02 2.80
C GLN A 225 -18.02 4.81 4.01
N GLY A 226 -17.14 5.33 4.85
CA GLY A 226 -17.51 5.89 6.15
C GLY A 226 -17.53 4.83 7.26
N ALA A 227 -17.81 5.32 8.47
CA ALA A 227 -18.05 4.57 9.70
C ALA A 227 -18.92 5.44 10.62
N PRO A 228 -19.41 4.95 11.78
CA PRO A 228 -20.31 5.74 12.62
C PRO A 228 -19.84 7.15 12.96
N SER A 229 -18.52 7.36 13.07
CA SER A 229 -17.92 8.68 13.37
C SER A 229 -17.04 9.22 12.24
N ILE A 230 -17.04 8.58 11.07
CA ILE A 230 -16.15 8.89 9.96
C ILE A 230 -16.98 9.15 8.71
N ARG A 231 -16.75 10.30 8.09
CA ARG A 231 -17.36 10.62 6.79
C ARG A 231 -16.71 9.78 5.70
N GLY A 232 -17.52 9.06 4.92
CA GLY A 232 -17.06 8.37 3.71
C GLY A 232 -17.14 9.27 2.49
N ALA A 233 -16.13 9.20 1.61
CA ALA A 233 -16.12 9.93 0.34
C ALA A 233 -17.06 9.31 -0.71
N ALA A 234 -17.37 8.02 -0.59
CA ALA A 234 -18.29 7.26 -1.44
C ALA A 234 -19.05 6.20 -0.63
N PRO A 235 -20.00 6.61 0.25
CA PRO A 235 -20.70 5.68 1.16
C PRO A 235 -21.46 4.56 0.46
N GLN A 236 -21.87 4.77 -0.80
CA GLN A 236 -22.59 3.81 -1.63
C GLN A 236 -21.67 2.79 -2.33
N ALA A 237 -20.36 2.92 -2.24
CA ALA A 237 -19.43 2.07 -2.97
C ALA A 237 -19.42 0.64 -2.39
N ARG A 238 -19.40 -0.36 -3.29
CA ARG A 238 -19.02 -1.72 -2.95
C ARG A 238 -17.47 -1.78 -2.93
N LEU A 239 -16.90 -2.21 -1.81
CA LEU A 239 -15.46 -2.40 -1.71
C LEU A 239 -15.06 -3.80 -2.18
N VAL A 240 -14.00 -3.86 -2.98
CA VAL A 240 -13.32 -5.09 -3.40
C VAL A 240 -11.90 -5.03 -2.86
N VAL A 241 -11.60 -5.85 -1.85
CA VAL A 241 -10.35 -5.77 -1.08
C VAL A 241 -9.46 -6.95 -1.37
N ALA A 242 -8.23 -6.68 -1.79
CA ALA A 242 -7.18 -7.66 -1.96
C ALA A 242 -6.18 -7.55 -0.81
N ASP A 243 -6.17 -8.55 0.08
CA ASP A 243 -5.17 -8.64 1.14
C ASP A 243 -3.90 -9.27 0.60
N VAL A 244 -2.86 -8.43 0.41
CA VAL A 244 -1.54 -8.85 -0.08
C VAL A 244 -0.55 -9.17 1.03
N TYR A 245 -0.94 -8.98 2.29
CA TYR A 245 -0.09 -9.26 3.45
C TYR A 245 -0.44 -10.56 4.16
N GLY A 246 -1.70 -10.81 4.42
CA GLY A 246 -2.14 -11.94 5.23
C GLY A 246 -1.42 -11.98 6.59
N ARG A 247 -0.78 -13.11 6.87
CA ARG A 247 0.15 -13.31 7.99
C ARG A 247 1.55 -13.70 7.51
N ASP A 248 1.85 -13.47 6.24
CA ASP A 248 3.16 -13.76 5.65
C ASP A 248 4.15 -12.65 6.05
N PRO A 249 5.28 -12.96 6.72
CA PRO A 249 6.33 -11.97 7.01
C PRO A 249 6.86 -11.25 5.77
N ALA A 250 6.86 -11.93 4.62
CA ALA A 250 7.21 -11.36 3.31
C ALA A 250 5.96 -10.99 2.48
N GLY A 251 4.86 -10.62 3.15
CA GLY A 251 3.66 -10.10 2.49
C GLY A 251 3.90 -8.77 1.78
N GLY A 252 3.03 -8.41 0.85
CA GLY A 252 3.19 -7.21 0.02
C GLY A 252 4.18 -7.39 -1.13
N SER A 253 4.53 -8.62 -1.50
CA SER A 253 5.44 -8.89 -2.60
C SER A 253 4.88 -8.40 -3.94
N ALA A 254 5.76 -8.05 -4.89
CA ALA A 254 5.35 -7.60 -6.23
C ALA A 254 4.47 -8.62 -6.93
N THR A 255 4.74 -9.93 -6.75
CA THR A 255 3.89 -11.00 -7.30
C THR A 255 2.51 -11.05 -6.66
N ALA A 256 2.38 -10.83 -5.35
CA ALA A 256 1.09 -10.75 -4.66
C ALA A 256 0.28 -9.55 -5.14
N VAL A 257 0.91 -8.37 -5.25
CA VAL A 257 0.28 -7.14 -5.78
C VAL A 257 -0.13 -7.32 -7.24
N ALA A 258 0.71 -7.96 -8.07
CA ALA A 258 0.41 -8.25 -9.47
C ALA A 258 -0.84 -9.15 -9.63
N ARG A 259 -0.93 -10.24 -8.86
CA ARG A 259 -2.12 -11.11 -8.84
C ARG A 259 -3.36 -10.39 -8.34
N ALA A 260 -3.20 -9.54 -7.32
CA ALA A 260 -4.29 -8.71 -6.80
C ALA A 260 -4.85 -7.77 -7.87
N ILE A 261 -3.99 -7.10 -8.65
CA ILE A 261 -4.42 -6.24 -9.76
C ILE A 261 -5.18 -7.06 -10.83
N GLY A 262 -4.67 -8.25 -11.21
CA GLY A 262 -5.37 -9.13 -12.14
C GLY A 262 -6.78 -9.52 -11.65
N TRP A 263 -6.89 -9.83 -10.36
CA TRP A 263 -8.20 -10.10 -9.74
C TRP A 263 -9.13 -8.89 -9.79
N MET A 264 -8.63 -7.66 -9.54
CA MET A 264 -9.43 -6.43 -9.69
C MET A 264 -9.98 -6.25 -11.10
N VAL A 265 -9.14 -6.52 -12.12
CA VAL A 265 -9.56 -6.49 -13.54
C VAL A 265 -10.67 -7.51 -13.79
N ARG A 266 -10.51 -8.76 -13.32
CA ARG A 266 -11.54 -9.81 -13.43
C ARG A 266 -12.84 -9.46 -12.71
N GLN A 267 -12.75 -8.78 -11.54
CA GLN A 267 -13.90 -8.26 -10.81
C GLN A 267 -14.52 -7.02 -11.45
N ARG A 268 -13.99 -6.56 -12.59
CA ARG A 268 -14.42 -5.36 -13.33
C ARG A 268 -14.44 -4.10 -12.46
N VAL A 269 -13.42 -3.97 -11.59
CA VAL A 269 -13.25 -2.79 -10.75
C VAL A 269 -12.63 -1.65 -11.56
N PRO A 270 -13.31 -0.50 -11.72
CA PRO A 270 -12.80 0.60 -12.53
C PRO A 270 -11.64 1.36 -11.88
N VAL A 271 -11.68 1.54 -10.55
CA VAL A 271 -10.70 2.34 -9.81
C VAL A 271 -10.20 1.56 -8.61
N VAL A 272 -8.89 1.44 -8.47
CA VAL A 272 -8.23 0.67 -7.40
C VAL A 272 -7.28 1.57 -6.62
N ALA A 273 -7.54 1.72 -5.33
CA ALA A 273 -6.68 2.40 -4.38
C ALA A 273 -5.52 1.48 -3.94
N VAL A 274 -4.29 1.92 -4.13
CA VAL A 274 -3.08 1.20 -3.73
C VAL A 274 -2.27 2.11 -2.79
N SER A 275 -2.42 1.87 -1.49
CA SER A 275 -1.77 2.65 -0.44
C SER A 275 -0.44 2.05 0.01
N LEU A 276 0.23 1.35 -0.90
CA LEU A 276 1.49 0.65 -0.71
C LEU A 276 2.60 1.29 -1.52
N VAL A 277 3.81 1.22 -1.02
CA VAL A 277 5.00 1.73 -1.71
C VAL A 277 6.14 0.71 -1.66
N GLY A 278 6.84 0.59 -2.78
CA GLY A 278 8.00 -0.26 -2.93
C GLY A 278 8.89 0.19 -4.09
N PRO A 279 9.93 -0.57 -4.42
CA PRO A 279 10.78 -0.29 -5.56
C PRO A 279 10.12 -0.67 -6.89
N ALA A 280 10.72 -0.25 -8.00
CA ALA A 280 10.31 -0.67 -9.33
C ALA A 280 10.46 -2.19 -9.51
N ASN A 281 9.50 -2.79 -10.22
CA ASN A 281 9.54 -4.20 -10.60
C ASN A 281 8.97 -4.36 -12.03
N PRO A 282 9.62 -5.09 -12.95
CA PRO A 282 9.19 -5.24 -14.35
C PRO A 282 7.81 -5.88 -14.46
N LEU A 283 7.56 -6.98 -13.76
CA LEU A 283 6.25 -7.66 -13.75
C LEU A 283 5.14 -6.71 -13.32
N LEU A 284 5.36 -5.96 -12.24
CA LEU A 284 4.34 -5.04 -11.71
C LEU A 284 4.10 -3.86 -12.68
N ALA A 285 5.15 -3.36 -13.35
CA ALA A 285 5.01 -2.32 -14.39
C ALA A 285 4.11 -2.80 -15.53
N ARG A 286 4.37 -3.99 -16.04
CA ARG A 286 3.61 -4.62 -17.11
C ARG A 286 2.16 -4.89 -16.71
N VAL A 287 1.93 -5.33 -15.49
CA VAL A 287 0.59 -5.59 -14.93
C VAL A 287 -0.21 -4.29 -14.79
N VAL A 288 0.39 -3.21 -14.30
CA VAL A 288 -0.26 -1.89 -14.19
C VAL A 288 -0.65 -1.35 -15.57
N ALA A 289 0.25 -1.45 -16.56
CA ALA A 289 -0.04 -1.06 -17.94
C ALA A 289 -1.18 -1.88 -18.55
N ALA A 290 -1.16 -3.20 -18.37
CA ALA A 290 -2.22 -4.08 -18.87
C ALA A 290 -3.57 -3.84 -18.20
N ALA A 291 -3.60 -3.56 -16.89
CA ALA A 291 -4.82 -3.19 -16.16
C ALA A 291 -5.41 -1.89 -16.71
N ARG A 292 -4.58 -0.87 -16.92
CA ARG A 292 -4.99 0.41 -17.53
C ARG A 292 -5.57 0.23 -18.91
N ALA A 293 -4.96 -0.60 -19.76
CA ALA A 293 -5.46 -0.91 -21.10
C ALA A 293 -6.85 -1.58 -21.06
N ARG A 294 -7.17 -2.31 -19.97
CA ARG A 294 -8.49 -2.94 -19.73
C ARG A 294 -9.45 -2.03 -18.97
N GLY A 295 -9.09 -0.77 -18.73
CA GLY A 295 -9.94 0.22 -18.08
C GLY A 295 -9.88 0.20 -16.56
N THR A 296 -9.03 -0.62 -15.92
CA THR A 296 -8.80 -0.55 -14.47
C THR A 296 -7.68 0.44 -14.16
N VAL A 297 -8.00 1.48 -13.38
CA VAL A 297 -7.07 2.57 -13.04
C VAL A 297 -6.50 2.36 -11.64
N ILE A 298 -5.20 2.34 -11.54
CA ILE A 298 -4.48 2.31 -10.26
C ILE A 298 -4.27 3.73 -9.77
N VAL A 299 -4.76 4.04 -8.56
CA VAL A 299 -4.53 5.31 -7.83
C VAL A 299 -3.59 4.99 -6.68
N ALA A 300 -2.40 5.56 -6.65
CA ALA A 300 -1.33 5.12 -5.77
C ALA A 300 -0.67 6.25 -4.98
N ALA A 301 -0.23 5.94 -3.76
CA ALA A 301 0.46 6.86 -2.86
C ALA A 301 1.89 7.12 -3.28
N VAL A 302 2.36 8.38 -3.18
CA VAL A 302 3.76 8.74 -3.43
C VAL A 302 4.70 8.38 -2.28
N GLY A 303 4.16 7.85 -1.15
CA GLY A 303 4.95 7.42 0.02
C GLY A 303 5.21 8.54 1.03
N ASN A 304 5.86 8.15 2.15
CA ASN A 304 6.09 9.04 3.30
C ASN A 304 7.55 9.03 3.78
N ASP A 305 8.48 8.62 2.92
CA ASP A 305 9.91 8.55 3.23
C ASP A 305 10.66 9.85 2.90
N GLY A 306 9.89 10.92 2.62
CA GLY A 306 10.41 12.25 2.30
C GLY A 306 10.84 12.41 0.83
N PRO A 307 11.08 13.66 0.42
CA PRO A 307 11.37 13.98 -0.98
C PRO A 307 12.78 13.52 -1.44
N ALA A 308 13.67 13.11 -0.52
CA ALA A 308 14.98 12.55 -0.84
C ALA A 308 14.96 11.02 -1.05
N ALA A 309 13.86 10.33 -0.76
CA ALA A 309 13.72 8.91 -1.02
C ALA A 309 13.63 8.61 -2.53
N PRO A 310 13.99 7.38 -2.95
CA PRO A 310 13.76 6.95 -4.33
C PRO A 310 12.29 7.06 -4.73
N PRO A 311 11.99 7.20 -6.05
CA PRO A 311 10.62 7.23 -6.53
C PRO A 311 9.83 5.99 -6.07
N ALA A 312 8.62 6.22 -5.54
CA ALA A 312 7.74 5.18 -5.04
C ALA A 312 6.93 4.51 -6.17
N TYR A 313 6.79 3.19 -6.12
CA TYR A 313 5.95 2.40 -7.01
C TYR A 313 4.85 1.69 -6.22
N PRO A 314 3.63 1.56 -6.84
CA PRO A 314 3.29 1.74 -8.24
C PRO A 314 3.04 3.19 -8.69
N ALA A 315 3.04 4.20 -7.82
CA ALA A 315 2.72 5.59 -8.18
C ALA A 315 3.60 6.15 -9.33
N SER A 316 4.84 5.67 -9.49
CA SER A 316 5.77 6.12 -10.52
C SER A 316 5.62 5.41 -11.87
N TYR A 317 4.71 4.44 -12.03
CA TYR A 317 4.40 3.87 -13.34
C TYR A 317 3.53 4.85 -14.13
N PRO A 318 3.81 5.06 -15.42
CA PRO A 318 3.10 6.08 -16.25
C PRO A 318 1.58 5.89 -16.30
N GLU A 319 1.11 4.64 -16.16
CA GLU A 319 -0.29 4.27 -16.25
C GLU A 319 -1.03 4.37 -14.90
N ALA A 320 -0.31 4.59 -13.79
CA ALA A 320 -0.91 4.87 -12.49
C ALA A 320 -1.19 6.36 -12.31
N LEU A 321 -2.13 6.69 -11.42
CA LEU A 321 -2.34 8.06 -10.93
C LEU A 321 -1.61 8.21 -9.60
N ALA A 322 -0.65 9.12 -9.54
CA ALA A 322 0.15 9.41 -8.36
C ALA A 322 -0.56 10.44 -7.47
N VAL A 323 -0.74 10.12 -6.19
CA VAL A 323 -1.45 10.98 -5.24
C VAL A 323 -0.58 11.32 -4.04
N THR A 324 -0.48 12.62 -3.74
CA THR A 324 0.15 13.14 -2.52
C THR A 324 -0.90 13.53 -1.47
N GLY A 325 -0.43 13.73 -0.23
CA GLY A 325 -1.28 14.14 0.88
C GLY A 325 -1.12 15.61 1.26
N VAL A 326 -2.21 16.24 1.73
CA VAL A 326 -2.19 17.57 2.35
C VAL A 326 -2.71 17.53 3.79
N ASP A 327 -2.24 18.48 4.60
CA ASP A 327 -2.70 18.68 5.98
C ASP A 327 -4.03 19.44 6.06
N GLY A 328 -4.52 19.71 7.28
CA GLY A 328 -5.76 20.43 7.55
C GLY A 328 -5.79 21.87 7.04
N ARG A 329 -4.64 22.43 6.65
CA ARG A 329 -4.48 23.77 6.06
C ARG A 329 -4.16 23.71 4.56
N ASN A 330 -4.37 22.54 3.93
CA ASN A 330 -4.07 22.25 2.51
C ASN A 330 -2.59 22.43 2.15
N ARG A 331 -1.65 22.26 3.08
CA ARG A 331 -0.21 22.27 2.81
C ARG A 331 0.24 20.84 2.52
N ALA A 332 1.09 20.64 1.51
CA ALA A 332 1.69 19.35 1.21
C ALA A 332 2.40 18.77 2.45
N LEU A 333 2.24 17.49 2.68
CA LEU A 333 2.89 16.79 3.80
C LEU A 333 4.41 16.83 3.61
N ILE A 334 5.15 17.21 4.65
CA ILE A 334 6.60 17.32 4.59
C ILE A 334 7.29 15.97 4.38
N GLU A 335 6.68 14.91 4.88
CA GLU A 335 7.12 13.53 4.70
C GLU A 335 6.71 12.93 3.35
N ALA A 336 5.89 13.61 2.55
CA ALA A 336 5.49 13.08 1.25
C ALA A 336 6.71 12.72 0.40
N GLY A 337 6.70 11.51 -0.11
CA GLY A 337 7.69 11.01 -1.05
C GLY A 337 7.52 11.61 -2.44
N ARG A 338 8.25 11.05 -3.42
CA ARG A 338 8.16 11.45 -4.82
C ARG A 338 7.79 10.28 -5.70
N ALA A 339 6.99 10.58 -6.72
CA ALA A 339 6.83 9.75 -7.89
C ALA A 339 7.48 10.43 -9.10
N ARG A 340 7.59 9.73 -10.23
CA ARG A 340 8.13 10.28 -11.47
C ARG A 340 7.21 11.35 -12.09
N HIS A 341 5.94 11.34 -11.69
CA HIS A 341 4.92 12.34 -11.98
C HIS A 341 4.03 12.48 -10.75
N LEU A 342 3.24 13.53 -10.68
CA LEU A 342 2.23 13.74 -9.65
C LEU A 342 0.93 14.19 -10.32
N ASP A 343 -0.16 13.49 -10.03
CA ASP A 343 -1.45 13.81 -10.65
C ASP A 343 -2.32 14.67 -9.75
N TYR A 344 -2.51 14.29 -8.49
CA TYR A 344 -3.40 15.01 -7.58
C TYR A 344 -2.87 15.06 -6.15
N ALA A 345 -3.38 16.02 -5.42
CA ALA A 345 -3.34 16.05 -3.95
C ALA A 345 -4.72 15.70 -3.38
N ALA A 346 -4.75 15.11 -2.18
CA ALA A 346 -5.98 14.90 -1.42
C ALA A 346 -5.70 14.98 0.09
N PRO A 347 -6.72 15.11 0.97
CA PRO A 347 -6.51 15.13 2.42
C PRO A 347 -5.75 13.91 2.90
N GLY A 348 -4.63 14.12 3.60
CA GLY A 348 -3.74 13.05 4.11
C GLY A 348 -3.40 13.18 5.60
N ALA A 349 -3.85 14.25 6.28
CA ALA A 349 -3.59 14.46 7.71
C ALA A 349 -4.65 15.32 8.37
N ASP A 350 -4.50 15.48 9.70
CA ASP A 350 -5.41 16.25 10.56
C ASP A 350 -6.86 15.78 10.44
N MET A 351 -7.03 14.46 10.37
CA MET A 351 -8.33 13.83 10.19
C MET A 351 -8.40 12.47 10.90
N LEU A 352 -9.64 12.00 11.06
CA LEU A 352 -9.95 10.70 11.62
C LEU A 352 -10.32 9.70 10.53
N ALA A 353 -9.98 8.44 10.79
CA ALA A 353 -10.46 7.24 10.12
C ALA A 353 -10.92 6.21 11.16
N ALA A 354 -11.59 5.15 10.73
CA ALA A 354 -11.92 4.04 11.62
C ALA A 354 -10.85 2.94 11.51
N GLY A 355 -10.30 2.55 12.65
CA GLY A 355 -9.46 1.36 12.78
C GLY A 355 -10.27 0.10 13.06
N LEU A 356 -9.60 -0.92 13.58
CA LEU A 356 -10.22 -2.20 13.96
C LEU A 356 -11.41 -1.98 14.91
N ALA A 357 -12.47 -2.77 14.72
CA ALA A 357 -13.74 -2.65 15.43
C ALA A 357 -14.39 -1.25 15.34
N GLY A 358 -14.11 -0.50 14.28
CA GLY A 358 -14.68 0.84 14.05
C GLY A 358 -14.15 1.93 14.99
N ARG A 359 -13.08 1.68 15.73
CA ARG A 359 -12.51 2.67 16.67
C ARG A 359 -11.94 3.86 15.91
N PRO A 360 -12.32 5.08 16.23
CA PRO A 360 -11.74 6.26 15.61
C PRO A 360 -10.25 6.37 15.91
N MET A 361 -9.49 6.78 14.90
CA MET A 361 -8.04 6.94 15.01
C MET A 361 -7.58 8.13 14.16
N ALA A 362 -6.62 8.89 14.67
CA ALA A 362 -5.98 9.94 13.90
C ALA A 362 -5.07 9.30 12.83
N VAL A 363 -5.12 9.81 11.60
CA VAL A 363 -4.33 9.29 10.50
C VAL A 363 -3.51 10.40 9.84
N ARG A 364 -2.30 10.01 9.38
CA ARG A 364 -1.38 10.90 8.67
C ARG A 364 -0.54 10.13 7.66
N GLY A 365 -0.51 10.60 6.42
CA GLY A 365 0.30 10.07 5.34
C GLY A 365 -0.44 10.09 3.99
N THR A 366 0.34 9.96 2.93
CA THR A 366 -0.17 9.93 1.55
C THR A 366 -1.07 8.72 1.27
N SER A 367 -0.93 7.62 2.02
CA SER A 367 -1.84 6.46 1.97
C SER A 367 -3.29 6.83 2.20
N PHE A 368 -3.56 7.80 3.08
CA PHE A 368 -4.91 8.22 3.43
C PHE A 368 -5.48 9.27 2.48
N ALA A 369 -4.65 9.82 1.60
CA ALA A 369 -5.09 10.66 0.48
C ALA A 369 -5.62 9.84 -0.70
N VAL A 370 -5.05 8.68 -0.94
CA VAL A 370 -5.42 7.78 -2.05
C VAL A 370 -6.90 7.41 -2.08
N PRO A 371 -7.54 6.98 -0.97
CA PRO A 371 -8.96 6.61 -0.97
C PRO A 371 -9.88 7.77 -1.38
N PHE A 372 -9.54 9.00 -1.06
CA PHE A 372 -10.31 10.17 -1.47
C PHE A 372 -10.21 10.43 -2.97
N ALA A 373 -9.00 10.41 -3.52
CA ALA A 373 -8.80 10.56 -4.96
C ALA A 373 -9.47 9.42 -5.75
N ALA A 374 -9.36 8.18 -5.27
CA ALA A 374 -10.02 7.02 -5.86
C ALA A 374 -11.55 7.15 -5.81
N ALA A 375 -12.12 7.55 -4.68
CA ALA A 375 -13.56 7.76 -4.52
C ALA A 375 -14.09 8.85 -5.46
N ARG A 376 -13.35 9.96 -5.61
CA ARG A 376 -13.76 11.06 -6.51
C ARG A 376 -13.67 10.66 -7.98
N LEU A 377 -12.60 9.97 -8.40
CA LEU A 377 -12.52 9.45 -9.75
C LEU A 377 -13.67 8.47 -10.05
N ALA A 378 -13.95 7.56 -9.12
CA ALA A 378 -14.99 6.55 -9.27
C ALA A 378 -16.40 7.14 -9.45
N ARG A 379 -16.67 8.37 -9.01
CA ARG A 379 -17.95 9.08 -9.31
C ARG A 379 -18.12 9.40 -10.78
N PHE A 380 -17.03 9.62 -11.49
CA PHE A 380 -17.01 10.03 -12.90
C PHE A 380 -16.63 8.87 -13.83
N TYR A 381 -16.13 7.77 -13.24
CA TYR A 381 -15.66 6.60 -13.96
C TYR A 381 -16.15 5.33 -13.25
N THR A 382 -17.36 4.91 -13.57
CA THR A 382 -18.10 3.87 -12.83
C THR A 382 -17.94 2.45 -13.40
N ALA A 383 -17.36 2.31 -14.60
CA ALA A 383 -17.12 1.04 -15.27
C ALA A 383 -15.72 1.03 -15.91
N PRO A 384 -15.04 -0.13 -15.99
CA PRO A 384 -13.74 -0.22 -16.63
C PRO A 384 -13.91 -0.15 -18.17
N ASP A 385 -13.81 1.07 -18.68
CA ASP A 385 -13.84 1.40 -20.10
C ASP A 385 -12.70 2.37 -20.41
N SER A 386 -11.63 1.88 -21.03
CA SER A 386 -10.44 2.69 -21.32
C SER A 386 -10.74 3.91 -22.20
N ALA A 387 -11.77 3.85 -23.07
CA ALA A 387 -12.17 4.97 -23.90
C ALA A 387 -12.87 6.08 -23.10
N ALA A 388 -13.65 5.72 -22.08
CA ALA A 388 -14.35 6.67 -21.21
C ALA A 388 -13.45 7.37 -20.19
N LEU A 389 -12.27 6.79 -19.90
CA LEU A 389 -11.40 7.25 -18.81
C LEU A 389 -10.95 8.70 -18.95
N ALA A 390 -10.59 9.13 -20.16
CA ALA A 390 -10.21 10.53 -20.41
C ALA A 390 -11.34 11.50 -20.02
N GLY A 391 -12.60 11.10 -20.20
CA GLY A 391 -13.78 11.84 -19.73
C GLY A 391 -13.83 11.95 -18.22
N GLY A 392 -13.68 10.82 -17.52
CA GLY A 392 -13.63 10.77 -16.05
C GLY A 392 -12.52 11.64 -15.47
N LEU A 393 -11.32 11.59 -16.05
CA LEU A 393 -10.18 12.41 -15.61
C LEU A 393 -10.45 13.92 -15.83
N ARG A 394 -11.03 14.31 -16.98
CA ARG A 394 -11.42 15.73 -17.20
C ARG A 394 -12.44 16.23 -16.17
N MET A 395 -13.35 15.36 -15.72
CA MET A 395 -14.29 15.74 -14.66
C MET A 395 -13.58 15.90 -13.31
N LEU A 396 -12.63 15.01 -13.00
CA LEU A 396 -11.79 15.12 -11.79
C LEU A 396 -10.91 16.37 -11.83
N ASP A 397 -10.34 16.71 -13.01
CA ASP A 397 -9.56 17.95 -13.20
C ASP A 397 -10.37 19.21 -12.92
N ARG A 398 -11.66 19.22 -13.31
CA ARG A 398 -12.56 20.36 -13.04
C ARG A 398 -12.90 20.50 -11.54
N GLU A 399 -12.88 19.41 -10.80
CA GLU A 399 -13.10 19.43 -9.35
C GLU A 399 -11.84 19.85 -8.60
N ALA A 400 -10.66 19.58 -9.15
CA ALA A 400 -9.40 19.83 -8.50
C ALA A 400 -9.17 21.33 -8.26
N GLN A 401 -8.97 21.70 -7.00
CA GLN A 401 -8.60 23.07 -6.61
C GLN A 401 -7.11 23.28 -6.90
N ASP A 402 -6.78 24.20 -7.80
CA ASP A 402 -5.40 24.59 -8.08
C ASP A 402 -4.75 25.22 -6.83
N LEU A 403 -3.70 24.57 -6.32
CA LEU A 403 -2.92 25.00 -5.16
C LEU A 403 -1.46 25.18 -5.57
N GLY A 404 -0.76 26.08 -4.86
CA GLY A 404 0.66 26.33 -5.09
C GLY A 404 0.92 27.20 -6.31
N ARG A 405 1.74 26.72 -7.24
CA ARG A 405 2.00 27.43 -8.50
C ARG A 405 0.83 27.18 -9.46
N ARG A 406 0.46 28.23 -10.21
CA ARG A 406 -0.64 28.11 -11.17
C ARG A 406 -0.42 26.97 -12.15
N GLY A 407 -1.44 26.10 -12.29
CA GLY A 407 -1.41 24.88 -13.10
C GLY A 407 -0.73 23.72 -12.38
N ALA A 408 -0.52 22.63 -13.10
CA ALA A 408 0.09 21.44 -12.50
C ALA A 408 1.52 21.71 -11.99
N ASP A 409 1.79 21.32 -10.75
CA ASP A 409 3.07 21.51 -10.08
C ASP A 409 3.56 20.27 -9.31
N PRO A 410 4.87 20.23 -8.92
CA PRO A 410 5.42 19.05 -8.22
C PRO A 410 4.92 18.83 -6.79
N ALA A 411 4.22 19.80 -6.18
CA ALA A 411 3.74 19.71 -4.80
C ALA A 411 2.29 19.24 -4.70
N TYR A 412 1.45 19.60 -5.69
CA TYR A 412 0.01 19.34 -5.66
C TYR A 412 -0.52 18.65 -6.92
N GLY A 413 0.35 18.38 -7.91
CA GLY A 413 -0.08 17.85 -9.20
C GLY A 413 -1.02 18.81 -9.92
N ARG A 414 -2.14 18.33 -10.41
CA ARG A 414 -3.20 19.14 -11.05
C ARG A 414 -4.13 19.84 -10.04
N GLY A 415 -3.95 19.58 -8.73
CA GLY A 415 -4.66 20.24 -7.66
C GLY A 415 -5.22 19.30 -6.61
N LEU A 416 -5.86 19.90 -5.60
CA LEU A 416 -6.47 19.23 -4.46
C LEU A 416 -7.88 18.76 -4.81
N VAL A 417 -8.10 17.44 -4.75
CA VAL A 417 -9.43 16.83 -4.86
C VAL A 417 -10.00 16.50 -3.49
N CYS A 418 -11.33 16.44 -3.37
CA CYS A 418 -12.01 16.03 -2.13
C CYS A 418 -11.63 16.87 -0.89
N SER A 419 -11.44 18.16 -1.03
CA SER A 419 -11.01 19.06 0.06
C SER A 419 -11.96 19.04 1.28
N ASP A 420 -13.24 18.75 1.06
CA ASP A 420 -14.32 18.68 2.04
C ASP A 420 -14.59 17.29 2.63
N CYS A 421 -13.85 16.27 2.19
CA CYS A 421 -14.14 14.87 2.53
C CYS A 421 -13.64 14.44 3.91
N ARG A 422 -12.71 15.17 4.50
CA ARG A 422 -12.10 14.79 5.78
C ARG A 422 -13.09 14.87 6.95
N THR A 423 -12.95 13.95 7.90
CA THR A 423 -13.51 14.07 9.24
C THR A 423 -12.45 14.72 10.13
N PRO A 424 -12.61 15.98 10.60
CA PRO A 424 -11.56 16.64 11.36
C PRO A 424 -11.22 15.89 12.66
N ASN A 425 -9.94 15.86 13.02
CA ASN A 425 -9.48 15.48 14.33
C ASN A 425 -9.52 16.77 15.20
N LYS A 426 -10.45 16.82 16.18
CA LYS A 426 -10.65 17.99 17.04
C LYS A 426 -9.58 18.08 18.11
#